data_5576ec98eb32060cc1c6aa7a81fcdc14
#
_entry.id   5576ec98eb32060cc1c6aa7a81fcdc14
#
_cell.length_a   1.000
_cell.length_b   1.000
_cell.length_c   1.000
_cell.angle_alpha   90.00
_cell.angle_beta   90.00
_cell.angle_gamma   90.00
#
_symmetry.space_group_name_H-M   'P 1'
#
loop_
_entity.id
_entity.type
_entity.pdbx_description
1 polymer ?
#
loop_
_entity_poly.entity_id
_entity_poly.type
_entity_poly.pdbx_seq_one_letter_code
_entity_poly.pdbx_strand_id
1 'polypeptide(L)'
;FVNRGLNDGFSGGERKRNEILQMKLLNPKFALLDEIDSGLDVDAINLISKSIVEQQQKGSGFIIISHYARLFELINVSRVLILVNGKIALEGDSSLIKRIDKEGYDWLKREHNIDIEEEHTMNKVSIGTCATKEVIKNGNK
;
A
#
# COMPACT_ATOMS: atom_id res chain seq x y z
N PHE A 1 10.65 -17.07 15.10
CA PHE A 1 11.35 -16.01 14.35
C PHE A 1 12.89 -16.16 14.44
N VAL A 2 13.47 -16.41 15.63
CA VAL A 2 14.94 -16.37 15.84
C VAL A 2 15.74 -17.39 15.03
N ASN A 3 15.11 -18.50 14.62
CA ASN A 3 15.78 -19.62 13.91
C ASN A 3 15.42 -19.68 12.42
N ARG A 4 14.78 -18.67 11.87
CA ARG A 4 14.43 -18.59 10.43
C ARG A 4 15.24 -17.51 9.75
N GLY A 5 15.54 -17.69 8.46
CA GLY A 5 16.06 -16.61 7.62
C GLY A 5 15.12 -15.41 7.60
N LEU A 6 15.65 -14.23 7.33
CA LEU A 6 14.85 -12.99 7.24
C LEU A 6 13.76 -13.17 6.18
N ASN A 7 12.50 -13.03 6.59
CA ASN A 7 11.30 -13.21 5.75
C ASN A 7 11.07 -14.64 5.21
N ASP A 8 11.86 -15.63 5.64
CA ASP A 8 11.71 -17.00 5.18
C ASP A 8 10.44 -17.64 5.77
N GLY A 9 9.50 -18.03 4.89
CA GLY A 9 8.20 -18.59 5.25
C GLY A 9 7.26 -17.62 5.98
N PHE A 10 7.51 -16.30 5.92
CA PHE A 10 6.62 -15.31 6.51
C PHE A 10 5.38 -15.12 5.63
N SER A 11 4.21 -15.05 6.27
CA SER A 11 2.98 -14.52 5.66
C SER A 11 3.14 -13.04 5.32
N GLY A 12 2.26 -12.49 4.48
CA GLY A 12 2.25 -11.06 4.15
C GLY A 12 2.19 -10.19 5.40
N GLY A 13 1.30 -10.51 6.33
CA GLY A 13 1.16 -9.77 7.59
C GLY A 13 2.40 -9.87 8.50
N GLU A 14 3.06 -11.03 8.55
CA GLU A 14 4.31 -11.19 9.32
C GLU A 14 5.45 -10.37 8.73
N ARG A 15 5.55 -10.29 7.40
CA ARG A 15 6.54 -9.42 6.73
C ARG A 15 6.33 -7.95 7.10
N LYS A 16 5.10 -7.45 7.02
CA LYS A 16 4.77 -6.07 7.39
C LYS A 16 5.09 -5.76 8.86
N ARG A 17 4.78 -6.68 9.78
CA ARG A 17 5.15 -6.54 11.19
C ARG A 17 6.67 -6.51 11.38
N ASN A 18 7.41 -7.32 10.60
CA ASN A 18 8.87 -7.32 10.63
C ASN A 18 9.46 -6.01 10.07
N GLU A 19 8.88 -5.44 9.02
CA GLU A 19 9.26 -4.12 8.49
C GLU A 19 9.08 -3.01 9.56
N ILE A 20 7.97 -3.03 10.28
CA ILE A 20 7.74 -2.10 11.40
C ILE A 20 8.73 -2.32 12.55
N LEU A 21 9.05 -3.57 12.87
CA LEU A 21 10.07 -3.86 13.87
C LEU A 21 11.43 -3.31 13.45
N GLN A 22 11.83 -3.50 12.20
CA GLN A 22 13.08 -2.93 11.66
C GLN A 22 13.07 -1.40 11.73
N MET A 23 11.98 -0.75 11.35
CA MET A 23 11.83 0.71 11.47
C MET A 23 12.04 1.17 12.93
N LYS A 24 11.42 0.47 13.91
CA LYS A 24 11.57 0.81 15.33
C LYS A 24 12.99 0.63 15.84
N LEU A 25 13.69 -0.41 15.40
CA LEU A 25 15.07 -0.70 15.80
C LEU A 25 16.06 0.29 15.17
N LEU A 26 15.89 0.63 13.90
CA LEU A 26 16.75 1.55 13.17
C LEU A 26 16.54 3.00 13.59
N ASN A 27 15.37 3.34 14.10
CA ASN A 27 14.99 4.69 14.54
C ASN A 27 15.39 5.76 13.52
N PRO A 28 14.94 5.68 12.26
CA PRO A 28 15.41 6.55 11.18
C PRO A 28 14.93 7.99 11.39
N LYS A 29 15.72 8.96 10.97
CA LYS A 29 15.28 10.37 10.91
C LYS A 29 14.19 10.58 9.87
N PHE A 30 14.18 9.76 8.82
CA PHE A 30 13.22 9.81 7.74
C PHE A 30 12.95 8.41 7.19
N ALA A 31 11.68 8.08 6.96
CA ALA A 31 11.26 6.79 6.40
C ALA A 31 10.24 6.96 5.27
N LEU A 32 10.38 6.11 4.26
CA LEU A 32 9.40 5.93 3.19
C LEU A 32 8.67 4.60 3.42
N LEU A 33 7.37 4.68 3.60
CA LEU A 33 6.49 3.52 3.82
C LEU A 33 5.56 3.37 2.63
N ASP A 34 5.75 2.29 1.88
CA ASP A 34 4.98 2.01 0.67
C ASP A 34 4.02 0.85 0.92
N GLU A 35 2.72 1.14 0.82
CA GLU A 35 1.61 0.18 1.03
C GLU A 35 1.76 -0.69 2.28
N ILE A 36 2.23 -0.10 3.38
CA ILE A 36 2.51 -0.81 4.63
C ILE A 36 1.26 -1.45 5.26
N ASP A 37 0.09 -0.96 4.93
CA ASP A 37 -1.23 -1.38 5.41
C ASP A 37 -1.94 -2.39 4.48
N SER A 38 -1.40 -2.67 3.31
CA SER A 38 -2.00 -3.59 2.34
C SER A 38 -2.11 -5.01 2.91
N GLY A 39 -3.33 -5.60 2.84
CA GLY A 39 -3.59 -6.98 3.27
C GLY A 39 -3.56 -7.20 4.78
N LEU A 40 -3.61 -6.14 5.59
CA LEU A 40 -3.63 -6.21 7.03
C LEU A 40 -5.04 -6.12 7.62
N ASP A 41 -5.24 -6.79 8.76
CA ASP A 41 -6.43 -6.63 9.57
C ASP A 41 -6.41 -5.33 10.38
N VAL A 42 -7.55 -5.01 10.99
CA VAL A 42 -7.76 -3.78 11.76
C VAL A 42 -6.77 -3.66 12.92
N ASP A 43 -6.47 -4.76 13.60
CA ASP A 43 -5.57 -4.75 14.75
C ASP A 43 -4.13 -4.51 14.34
N ALA A 44 -3.71 -5.09 13.22
CA ALA A 44 -2.39 -4.84 12.65
C ALA A 44 -2.23 -3.37 12.20
N ILE A 45 -3.24 -2.77 11.56
CA ILE A 45 -3.24 -1.36 11.20
C ILE A 45 -3.12 -0.46 12.45
N ASN A 46 -3.87 -0.77 13.52
CA ASN A 46 -3.77 -0.05 14.78
C ASN A 46 -2.37 -0.15 15.42
N LEU A 47 -1.73 -1.31 15.33
CA LEU A 47 -0.36 -1.51 15.83
C LEU A 47 0.66 -0.69 15.03
N ILE A 48 0.54 -0.69 13.71
CA ILE A 48 1.41 0.06 12.81
C ILE A 48 1.25 1.56 13.04
N SER A 49 0.02 2.06 13.08
CA SER A 49 -0.25 3.49 13.30
C SER A 49 0.33 3.98 14.62
N LYS A 50 0.16 3.23 15.71
CA LYS A 50 0.81 3.54 17.00
C LYS A 50 2.33 3.63 16.87
N SER A 51 2.93 2.69 16.15
CA SER A 51 4.40 2.67 15.95
C SER A 51 4.87 3.88 15.14
N ILE A 52 4.12 4.30 14.13
CA ILE A 52 4.41 5.51 13.34
C ILE A 52 4.31 6.75 14.24
N VAL A 53 3.22 6.90 15.01
CA VAL A 53 3.01 8.03 15.90
C VAL A 53 4.13 8.12 16.96
N GLU A 54 4.53 7.00 17.55
CA GLU A 54 5.66 6.94 18.49
C GLU A 54 6.96 7.45 17.86
N GLN A 55 7.23 7.09 16.60
CA GLN A 55 8.42 7.56 15.88
C GLN A 55 8.32 9.04 15.48
N GLN A 56 7.12 9.50 15.08
CA GLN A 56 6.88 10.93 14.83
C GLN A 56 7.16 11.77 16.09
N GLN A 57 6.74 11.32 17.26
CA GLN A 57 7.01 11.99 18.53
C GLN A 57 8.51 12.04 18.87
N LYS A 58 9.30 11.10 18.37
CA LYS A 58 10.76 11.09 18.48
C LYS A 58 11.46 11.97 17.43
N GLY A 59 10.70 12.60 16.54
CA GLY A 59 11.21 13.49 15.51
C GLY A 59 11.47 12.85 14.16
N SER A 60 11.01 11.59 13.91
CA SER A 60 11.09 10.97 12.60
C SER A 60 10.10 11.59 11.63
N GLY A 61 10.54 11.90 10.40
CA GLY A 61 9.69 12.26 9.27
C GLY A 61 9.28 11.06 8.46
N PHE A 62 8.08 11.12 7.86
CA PHE A 62 7.54 10.03 7.05
C PHE A 62 6.98 10.52 5.72
N ILE A 63 7.22 9.76 4.66
CA ILE A 63 6.38 9.73 3.47
C ILE A 63 5.67 8.38 3.48
N ILE A 64 4.34 8.40 3.41
CA ILE A 64 3.52 7.20 3.46
C ILE A 64 2.68 7.15 2.20
N ILE A 65 2.80 6.06 1.45
CA ILE A 65 1.99 5.76 0.28
C ILE A 65 0.99 4.70 0.70
N SER A 66 -0.29 5.00 0.56
CA SER A 66 -1.39 4.07 0.81
C SER A 66 -2.62 4.51 0.03
N HIS A 67 -3.46 3.56 -0.30
CA HIS A 67 -4.78 3.78 -0.88
C HIS A 67 -5.92 3.51 0.10
N TYR A 68 -5.60 3.29 1.38
CA TYR A 68 -6.58 3.13 2.45
C TYR A 68 -6.61 4.34 3.38
N ALA A 69 -7.75 5.03 3.44
CA ALA A 69 -7.94 6.21 4.30
C ALA A 69 -7.73 5.91 5.79
N ARG A 70 -8.06 4.69 6.23
CA ARG A 70 -8.04 4.29 7.64
C ARG A 70 -6.69 4.48 8.35
N LEU A 71 -5.57 4.20 7.69
CA LEU A 71 -4.25 4.41 8.29
C LEU A 71 -4.04 5.89 8.61
N PHE A 72 -4.43 6.76 7.67
CA PHE A 72 -4.24 8.20 7.79
C PHE A 72 -5.15 8.86 8.84
N GLU A 73 -6.27 8.22 9.21
CA GLU A 73 -7.13 8.68 10.31
C GLU A 73 -6.48 8.46 11.69
N LEU A 74 -5.53 7.53 11.78
CA LEU A 74 -4.90 7.11 13.02
C LEU A 74 -3.53 7.78 13.28
N ILE A 75 -3.01 8.53 12.31
CA ILE A 75 -1.70 9.19 12.39
C ILE A 75 -1.82 10.69 12.14
N ASN A 76 -0.80 11.45 12.52
CA ASN A 76 -0.76 12.88 12.26
C ASN A 76 -0.23 13.13 10.83
N VAL A 77 -1.12 13.56 9.94
CA VAL A 77 -0.79 13.91 8.56
C VAL A 77 -0.67 15.41 8.44
N SER A 78 0.51 15.91 8.08
CA SER A 78 0.78 17.35 7.89
C SER A 78 0.51 17.82 6.47
N ARG A 79 0.68 16.94 5.48
CA ARG A 79 0.55 17.26 4.06
C ARG A 79 0.08 16.04 3.30
N VAL A 80 -0.82 16.24 2.35
CA VAL A 80 -1.34 15.21 1.44
C VAL A 80 -1.00 15.59 0.01
N LEU A 81 -0.47 14.63 -0.75
CA LEU A 81 -0.20 14.75 -2.17
C LEU A 81 -1.02 13.70 -2.91
N ILE A 82 -1.83 14.12 -3.86
CA ILE A 82 -2.56 13.21 -4.73
C ILE A 82 -1.77 13.05 -6.02
N LEU A 83 -1.38 11.82 -6.32
CA LEU A 83 -0.69 11.47 -7.55
C LEU A 83 -1.68 10.90 -8.56
N VAL A 84 -1.66 11.44 -9.77
CA VAL A 84 -2.44 10.93 -10.90
C VAL A 84 -1.52 10.86 -12.12
N ASN A 85 -1.52 9.74 -12.82
CA ASN A 85 -0.69 9.53 -14.03
C ASN A 85 0.79 9.91 -13.82
N GLY A 86 1.36 9.55 -12.66
CA GLY A 86 2.75 9.80 -12.31
C GLY A 86 3.10 11.28 -12.00
N LYS A 87 2.10 12.14 -11.83
CA LYS A 87 2.28 13.57 -11.50
C LYS A 87 1.53 13.92 -10.23
N ILE A 88 2.07 14.89 -9.48
CA ILE A 88 1.33 15.48 -8.36
C ILE A 88 0.21 16.34 -8.95
N ALA A 89 -1.01 15.88 -8.77
CA ALA A 89 -2.22 16.51 -9.28
C ALA A 89 -2.77 17.56 -8.32
N LEU A 90 -2.71 17.29 -7.02
CA LEU A 90 -3.20 18.18 -5.98
C LEU A 90 -2.38 18.02 -4.71
N GLU A 91 -2.27 19.11 -3.96
CA GLU A 91 -1.65 19.17 -2.64
C GLU A 91 -2.62 19.82 -1.65
N GLY A 92 -2.65 19.34 -0.42
CA GLY A 92 -3.48 19.90 0.64
C GLY A 92 -3.26 19.23 1.99
N ASP A 93 -4.21 19.37 2.87
CA ASP A 93 -4.23 18.80 4.21
C ASP A 93 -4.99 17.47 4.28
N SER A 94 -5.18 16.95 5.49
CA SER A 94 -5.88 15.68 5.74
C SER A 94 -7.35 15.66 5.30
N SER A 95 -7.98 16.81 5.01
CA SER A 95 -9.35 16.85 4.49
C SER A 95 -9.49 16.20 3.11
N LEU A 96 -8.40 16.22 2.31
CA LEU A 96 -8.35 15.56 1.02
C LEU A 96 -8.54 14.04 1.14
N ILE A 97 -7.97 13.42 2.19
CA ILE A 97 -8.11 11.98 2.44
C ILE A 97 -9.58 11.61 2.66
N LYS A 98 -10.27 12.38 3.52
CA LYS A 98 -11.69 12.17 3.80
C LYS A 98 -12.56 12.37 2.57
N ARG A 99 -12.17 13.31 1.71
CA ARG A 99 -12.87 13.57 0.47
C ARG A 99 -12.70 12.43 -0.52
N ILE A 100 -11.48 11.91 -0.69
CA ILE A 100 -11.21 10.75 -1.54
C ILE A 100 -11.99 9.53 -1.05
N ASP A 101 -11.99 9.27 0.26
CA ASP A 101 -12.70 8.13 0.84
C ASP A 101 -14.21 8.20 0.58
N LYS A 102 -14.79 9.40 0.64
CA LYS A 102 -16.21 9.63 0.47
C LYS A 102 -16.67 9.72 -0.99
N GLU A 103 -15.91 10.38 -1.85
CA GLU A 103 -16.31 10.77 -3.21
C GLU A 103 -15.51 10.07 -4.32
N GLY A 104 -14.51 9.26 -3.94
CA GLY A 104 -13.56 8.68 -4.90
C GLY A 104 -12.68 9.77 -5.54
N TYR A 105 -12.27 9.55 -6.78
CA TYR A 105 -11.39 10.47 -7.52
C TYR A 105 -12.13 11.30 -8.58
N ASP A 106 -13.42 11.05 -8.84
CA ASP A 106 -14.18 11.69 -9.93
C ASP A 106 -14.28 13.22 -9.81
N TRP A 107 -14.24 13.74 -8.58
CA TRP A 107 -14.25 15.18 -8.33
C TRP A 107 -12.98 15.88 -8.83
N LEU A 108 -11.82 15.19 -8.90
CA LEU A 108 -10.60 15.75 -9.45
C LEU A 108 -10.76 16.11 -10.92
N LYS A 109 -11.47 15.27 -11.68
CA LYS A 109 -11.81 15.55 -13.07
C LYS A 109 -12.72 16.77 -13.20
N ARG A 110 -13.76 16.82 -12.38
CA ARG A 110 -14.77 17.87 -12.45
C ARG A 110 -14.28 19.24 -12.00
N GLU A 111 -13.47 19.31 -10.94
CA GLU A 111 -13.09 20.56 -10.29
C GLU A 111 -11.70 21.04 -10.72
N HIS A 112 -10.82 20.12 -11.02
CA HIS A 112 -9.41 20.43 -11.35
C HIS A 112 -9.03 20.10 -12.79
N ASN A 113 -9.98 19.61 -13.60
CA ASN A 113 -9.76 19.20 -14.98
C ASN A 113 -8.60 18.20 -15.17
N ILE A 114 -8.46 17.29 -14.19
CA ILE A 114 -7.44 16.27 -14.15
C ILE A 114 -8.06 14.99 -14.74
N ASP A 115 -7.63 14.61 -15.94
CA ASP A 115 -8.02 13.34 -16.54
C ASP A 115 -7.31 12.19 -15.80
N ILE A 116 -8.10 11.33 -15.20
CA ILE A 116 -7.64 10.06 -14.63
C ILE A 116 -7.73 9.05 -15.77
N GLU A 117 -6.58 8.64 -16.29
CA GLU A 117 -6.53 7.50 -17.19
C GLU A 117 -7.00 6.29 -16.38
N GLU A 118 -8.18 5.77 -16.69
CA GLU A 118 -8.58 4.45 -16.18
C GLU A 118 -7.48 3.48 -16.66
N GLU A 119 -6.82 2.80 -15.74
CA GLU A 119 -6.02 1.65 -16.12
C GLU A 119 -6.94 0.73 -16.89
N HIS A 120 -6.90 0.83 -18.21
CA HIS A 120 -7.41 -0.24 -19.07
C HIS A 120 -6.71 -1.48 -18.54
N THR A 121 -7.48 -2.32 -17.86
CA THR A 121 -7.07 -3.67 -17.47
C THR A 121 -6.25 -4.21 -18.63
N MET A 122 -4.92 -4.15 -18.47
CA MET A 122 -4.03 -4.78 -19.43
C MET A 122 -4.58 -6.18 -19.58
N ASN A 123 -5.04 -6.46 -20.79
CA ASN A 123 -5.50 -7.76 -21.22
C ASN A 123 -4.67 -8.78 -20.46
N LYS A 124 -5.34 -9.67 -19.73
CA LYS A 124 -4.73 -10.84 -19.12
C LYS A 124 -3.69 -11.33 -20.09
N VAL A 125 -2.43 -11.03 -19.84
CA VAL A 125 -1.33 -11.70 -20.47
C VAL A 125 -1.56 -13.13 -20.03
N SER A 126 -2.08 -13.93 -20.91
CA SER A 126 -2.17 -15.37 -20.76
C SER A 126 -0.73 -15.81 -20.58
N ILE A 127 -0.31 -15.88 -19.31
CA ILE A 127 0.93 -16.57 -18.95
C ILE A 127 0.67 -17.98 -19.41
N GLY A 128 1.39 -18.38 -20.45
CA GLY A 128 1.20 -19.62 -21.15
C GLY A 128 1.02 -20.75 -20.16
N THR A 129 -0.09 -21.42 -20.27
CA THR A 129 -0.33 -22.73 -19.69
C THR A 129 0.86 -23.58 -20.08
N CYS A 130 1.69 -23.88 -19.07
CA CYS A 130 2.77 -24.83 -19.20
C CYS A 130 2.19 -26.10 -19.83
N ALA A 131 2.71 -26.46 -20.98
CA ALA A 131 2.34 -27.63 -21.74
C ALA A 131 2.65 -28.91 -20.94
N THR A 132 1.71 -29.34 -20.12
CA THR A 132 1.75 -30.63 -19.42
C THR A 132 0.36 -31.22 -19.27
N LYS A 133 -0.46 -31.14 -20.32
CA LYS A 133 -1.73 -31.89 -20.42
C LYS A 133 -2.11 -32.27 -21.84
N GLU A 134 -1.16 -32.81 -22.57
CA GLU A 134 -1.47 -33.52 -23.82
C GLU A 134 -0.66 -34.81 -23.97
N VAL A 135 -0.83 -35.72 -23.04
CA VAL A 135 -0.52 -37.15 -23.29
C VAL A 135 -1.50 -37.96 -22.46
N ILE A 136 -2.72 -38.01 -22.80
CA ILE A 136 -3.64 -39.12 -22.55
C ILE A 136 -4.97 -38.79 -23.27
N LYS A 137 -5.02 -39.02 -24.56
CA LYS A 137 -6.25 -39.38 -25.31
C LYS A 137 -5.90 -39.78 -26.73
N ASN A 138 -5.33 -40.91 -26.89
CA ASN A 138 -5.51 -41.73 -28.07
C ASN A 138 -5.20 -43.16 -27.69
N GLY A 139 -6.22 -43.84 -27.28
CA GLY A 139 -6.21 -45.27 -27.05
C GLY A 139 -7.63 -45.74 -26.84
N ASN A 140 -8.44 -45.75 -27.90
CA ASN A 140 -9.32 -46.86 -28.23
C ASN A 140 -10.06 -46.53 -29.51
N LYS A 141 -9.60 -47.25 -30.49
CA LYS A 141 -10.29 -47.87 -31.57
C LYS A 141 -11.47 -47.23 -32.12
#